data_70c74a6f231c3a86a879f4e65d287aea
#
_entry.id   70c74a6f231c3a86a879f4e65d287aea
#
_cell.length_a   1.000
_cell.length_b   1.000
_cell.length_c   1.000
_cell.angle_alpha   90.00
_cell.angle_beta   90.00
_cell.angle_gamma   90.00
#
_symmetry.space_group_name_H-M   'P 1'
#
loop_
_entity.id
_entity.type
_entity.pdbx_description
1 polymer ?
#
loop_
_entity_poly.entity_id
_entity_poly.type
_entity_poly.pdbx_seq_one_letter_code
_entity_poly.pdbx_strand_id
1 'polypeptide(L)'
;LSKATLTIGILLFANITLFAGDVSFKITKRYLNLPVSHQVDRALMTFDVGGRQERVFEIRLASGKPDYWVFCDMSALKNKEIKISYTGNKTGINKIYQADEITGQDSLYKETNRPQIHYTQRRGWNNDPNGLLYYDGEYHLFYQHNPYERDWGNMHWGHAVSNDLIHWEEKDIVFLSGS
;
A
#
# COMPACT_ATOMS: atom_id res chain seq x y z
N LEU A 1 -46.31 23.16 12.70
CA LEU A 1 -45.21 23.85 12.05
C LEU A 1 -43.90 23.17 12.45
N SER A 2 -43.44 22.20 11.61
CA SER A 2 -42.19 21.46 11.79
C SER A 2 -41.04 22.29 11.27
N LYS A 3 -40.03 22.54 12.09
CA LYS A 3 -38.77 23.16 11.69
C LYS A 3 -37.85 22.07 11.15
N ALA A 4 -37.60 22.09 9.85
CA ALA A 4 -36.58 21.26 9.24
C ALA A 4 -35.21 21.91 9.49
N THR A 5 -34.32 21.20 10.18
CA THR A 5 -32.93 21.59 10.39
C THR A 5 -32.12 21.13 9.20
N LEU A 6 -31.66 22.07 8.39
CA LEU A 6 -30.77 21.82 7.26
C LEU A 6 -29.33 21.69 7.77
N THR A 7 -28.81 20.47 7.79
CA THR A 7 -27.39 20.22 8.11
C THR A 7 -26.57 20.40 6.85
N ILE A 8 -25.84 21.51 6.77
CA ILE A 8 -24.88 21.77 5.68
C ILE A 8 -23.60 21.01 6.01
N GLY A 9 -23.39 19.90 5.31
CA GLY A 9 -22.13 19.17 5.35
C GLY A 9 -21.05 19.98 4.62
N ILE A 10 -20.06 20.49 5.34
CA ILE A 10 -18.87 21.12 4.76
C ILE A 10 -17.98 20.00 4.22
N LEU A 11 -17.98 19.81 2.90
CA LEU A 11 -16.97 19.04 2.21
C LEU A 11 -15.65 19.84 2.26
N LEU A 12 -14.72 19.43 3.12
CA LEU A 12 -13.34 19.90 3.06
C LEU A 12 -12.69 19.32 1.79
N PHE A 13 -12.65 20.11 0.72
CA PHE A 13 -11.79 19.82 -0.42
C PHE A 13 -10.34 20.03 0.01
N ALA A 14 -9.56 18.96 0.07
CA ALA A 14 -8.12 19.08 0.15
C ALA A 14 -7.64 19.84 -1.10
N ASN A 15 -6.93 20.95 -0.92
CA ASN A 15 -6.33 21.68 -2.01
C ASN A 15 -5.30 20.77 -2.71
N ILE A 16 -5.65 20.26 -3.88
CA ILE A 16 -4.75 19.51 -4.75
C ILE A 16 -4.11 20.53 -5.70
N THR A 17 -2.85 20.82 -5.48
CA THR A 17 -2.07 21.64 -6.41
C THR A 17 -1.50 20.73 -7.50
N LEU A 18 -2.13 20.72 -8.66
CA LEU A 18 -1.69 19.97 -9.84
C LEU A 18 -0.56 20.72 -10.54
N PHE A 19 0.68 20.32 -10.31
CA PHE A 19 1.77 20.56 -11.27
C PHE A 19 1.79 19.43 -12.29
N ALA A 20 2.10 19.75 -13.56
CA ALA A 20 2.07 18.80 -14.65
C ALA A 20 2.95 17.57 -14.34
N GLY A 21 2.34 16.53 -13.79
CA GLY A 21 2.95 15.23 -13.56
C GLY A 21 3.21 14.80 -12.13
N ASP A 22 3.11 15.67 -11.17
CA ASP A 22 3.31 15.38 -9.75
C ASP A 22 2.07 15.79 -8.96
N VAL A 23 1.76 15.04 -7.92
CA VAL A 23 0.66 15.36 -7.00
C VAL A 23 1.22 15.52 -5.60
N SER A 24 0.86 16.60 -4.92
CA SER A 24 1.22 16.80 -3.52
C SER A 24 -0.01 16.80 -2.64
N PHE A 25 0.07 16.13 -1.50
CA PHE A 25 -0.97 16.16 -0.49
C PHE A 25 -0.44 15.81 0.90
N LYS A 26 -1.13 16.28 1.92
CA LYS A 26 -0.81 15.98 3.32
C LYS A 26 -1.31 14.58 3.67
N ILE A 27 -0.48 13.77 4.31
CA ILE A 27 -0.87 12.47 4.84
C ILE A 27 -1.72 12.68 6.10
N THR A 28 -2.98 12.30 6.02
CA THR A 28 -3.95 12.41 7.12
C THR A 28 -4.49 11.06 7.58
N LYS A 29 -4.34 10.02 6.74
CA LYS A 29 -4.83 8.67 6.98
C LYS A 29 -3.68 7.66 7.03
N ARG A 30 -3.96 6.46 7.57
CA ARG A 30 -2.96 5.41 7.72
C ARG A 30 -2.48 4.86 6.39
N TYR A 31 -3.40 4.59 5.48
CA TYR A 31 -3.05 3.93 4.22
C TYR A 31 -3.24 4.85 3.02
N LEU A 32 -2.33 4.70 2.08
CA LEU A 32 -2.48 5.19 0.71
C LEU A 32 -2.84 4.00 -0.17
N ASN A 33 -4.05 3.98 -0.71
CA ASN A 33 -4.55 2.92 -1.57
C ASN A 33 -4.24 3.23 -3.03
N LEU A 34 -3.62 2.26 -3.73
CA LEU A 34 -3.11 2.38 -5.09
C LEU A 34 -3.82 1.38 -5.99
N PRO A 35 -4.46 1.82 -7.10
CA PRO A 35 -5.11 0.93 -8.05
C PRO A 35 -4.07 0.29 -8.98
N VAL A 36 -4.16 -1.03 -9.20
CA VAL A 36 -3.24 -1.76 -10.09
C VAL A 36 -4.00 -2.40 -11.24
N SER A 37 -3.40 -2.37 -12.44
CA SER A 37 -3.90 -3.11 -13.60
C SER A 37 -2.78 -3.74 -14.40
N HIS A 38 -2.95 -5.02 -14.75
CA HIS A 38 -2.00 -5.74 -15.61
C HIS A 38 -2.10 -5.36 -17.09
N GLN A 39 -3.03 -4.47 -17.44
CA GLN A 39 -3.19 -3.95 -18.81
C GLN A 39 -2.27 -2.76 -19.11
N VAL A 40 -1.48 -2.31 -18.13
CA VAL A 40 -0.53 -1.19 -18.28
C VAL A 40 0.88 -1.63 -17.93
N ASP A 41 1.87 -0.91 -18.49
CA ASP A 41 3.28 -1.17 -18.21
C ASP A 41 3.66 -0.71 -16.80
N ARG A 42 4.69 -1.34 -16.25
CA ARG A 42 5.34 -0.87 -15.02
C ARG A 42 5.97 0.48 -15.26
N ALA A 43 5.84 1.35 -14.30
CA ALA A 43 6.52 2.64 -14.28
C ALA A 43 6.90 3.02 -12.85
N LEU A 44 7.90 3.88 -12.74
CA LEU A 44 8.48 4.27 -11.47
C LEU A 44 7.56 5.24 -10.73
N MET A 45 7.30 4.96 -9.48
CA MET A 45 6.63 5.84 -8.53
C MET A 45 7.61 6.25 -7.43
N THR A 46 7.62 7.54 -7.12
CA THR A 46 8.49 8.12 -6.10
C THR A 46 7.66 8.92 -5.12
N PHE A 47 7.89 8.74 -3.84
CA PHE A 47 7.36 9.59 -2.77
C PHE A 47 8.49 10.44 -2.20
N ASP A 48 8.34 11.76 -2.28
CA ASP A 48 9.27 12.74 -1.76
C ASP A 48 8.65 13.50 -0.58
N VAL A 49 9.45 13.74 0.46
CA VAL A 49 9.08 14.53 1.63
C VAL A 49 10.15 15.58 1.87
N GLY A 50 9.83 16.83 1.58
CA GLY A 50 10.75 17.95 1.81
C GLY A 50 12.04 17.88 1.00
N GLY A 51 12.03 17.30 -0.20
CA GLY A 51 13.19 17.12 -1.06
C GLY A 51 13.99 15.85 -0.80
N ARG A 52 13.53 15.01 0.13
CA ARG A 52 14.12 13.69 0.40
C ARG A 52 13.20 12.60 -0.15
N GLN A 53 13.78 11.69 -0.91
CA GLN A 53 13.13 10.51 -1.45
C GLN A 53 12.90 9.49 -0.34
N GLU A 54 11.64 9.25 0.03
CA GLU A 54 11.25 8.34 1.12
C GLU A 54 10.87 6.95 0.61
N ARG A 55 10.32 6.86 -0.60
CA ARG A 55 9.97 5.58 -1.25
C ARG A 55 10.17 5.66 -2.76
N VAL A 56 10.67 4.57 -3.32
CA VAL A 56 10.79 4.37 -4.77
C VAL A 56 10.41 2.94 -5.08
N PHE A 57 9.48 2.77 -6.02
CA PHE A 57 9.06 1.44 -6.45
C PHE A 57 8.42 1.50 -7.84
N GLU A 58 8.39 0.37 -8.51
CA GLU A 58 7.67 0.21 -9.77
C GLU A 58 6.25 -0.30 -9.52
N ILE A 59 5.29 0.22 -10.28
CA ILE A 59 3.88 -0.18 -10.19
C ILE A 59 3.18 -0.01 -11.54
N ARG A 60 2.24 -0.89 -11.84
CA ARG A 60 1.30 -0.77 -12.97
C ARG A 60 0.06 0.00 -12.52
N LEU A 61 0.17 1.31 -12.37
CA LEU A 61 -0.91 2.14 -11.85
C LEU A 61 -2.08 2.23 -12.84
N ALA A 62 -3.25 1.73 -12.43
CA ALA A 62 -4.43 1.66 -13.28
C ALA A 62 -5.01 3.03 -13.59
N SER A 63 -5.08 3.39 -14.88
CA SER A 63 -5.80 4.58 -15.37
C SER A 63 -7.31 4.32 -15.56
N GLY A 64 -7.68 3.07 -15.86
CA GLY A 64 -9.06 2.58 -16.01
C GLY A 64 -9.60 1.87 -14.75
N LYS A 65 -10.39 0.81 -14.96
CA LYS A 65 -10.85 -0.09 -13.89
C LYS A 65 -9.64 -0.87 -13.36
N PRO A 66 -9.35 -0.86 -12.05
CA PRO A 66 -8.26 -1.66 -11.49
C PRO A 66 -8.63 -3.15 -11.49
N ASP A 67 -7.61 -4.00 -11.64
CA ASP A 67 -7.74 -5.44 -11.43
C ASP A 67 -7.76 -5.75 -9.92
N TYR A 68 -6.96 -5.01 -9.14
CA TYR A 68 -6.93 -5.07 -7.68
C TYR A 68 -6.35 -3.78 -7.09
N TRP A 69 -6.34 -3.71 -5.76
CA TRP A 69 -5.77 -2.60 -5.01
C TRP A 69 -4.63 -3.09 -4.13
N VAL A 70 -3.58 -2.29 -4.03
CA VAL A 70 -2.50 -2.42 -3.07
C VAL A 70 -2.45 -1.20 -2.16
N PHE A 71 -1.61 -1.23 -1.15
CA PHE A 71 -1.54 -0.13 -0.18
C PHE A 71 -0.12 0.13 0.28
N CYS A 72 0.13 1.38 0.67
CA CYS A 72 1.30 1.78 1.45
C CYS A 72 0.85 2.17 2.86
N ASP A 73 1.46 1.62 3.90
CA ASP A 73 1.32 2.17 5.25
C ASP A 73 2.09 3.49 5.31
N MET A 74 1.38 4.55 5.68
CA MET A 74 1.87 5.92 5.72
C MET A 74 1.99 6.44 7.17
N SER A 75 1.88 5.57 8.17
CA SER A 75 1.90 5.95 9.58
C SER A 75 3.12 6.77 9.96
N ALA A 76 4.32 6.38 9.47
CA ALA A 76 5.56 7.10 9.69
C ALA A 76 5.63 8.50 9.04
N LEU A 77 4.75 8.75 8.05
CA LEU A 77 4.67 10.01 7.31
C LEU A 77 3.41 10.81 7.69
N LYS A 78 2.69 10.41 8.73
CA LYS A 78 1.48 11.10 9.19
C LYS A 78 1.76 12.58 9.46
N ASN A 79 0.85 13.43 8.98
CA ASN A 79 0.92 14.89 9.03
C ASN A 79 2.01 15.55 8.18
N LYS A 80 2.86 14.78 7.48
CA LYS A 80 3.80 15.31 6.50
C LYS A 80 3.10 15.56 5.16
N GLU A 81 3.61 16.52 4.41
CA GLU A 81 3.25 16.71 3.01
C GLU A 81 4.16 15.84 2.16
N ILE A 82 3.56 15.05 1.27
CA ILE A 82 4.29 14.22 0.32
C ILE A 82 4.03 14.70 -1.10
N LYS A 83 5.06 14.59 -1.94
CA LYS A 83 4.97 14.75 -3.37
C LYS A 83 5.10 13.38 -4.02
N ILE A 84 4.12 12.99 -4.83
CA ILE A 84 4.14 11.76 -5.62
C ILE A 84 4.47 12.10 -7.06
N SER A 85 5.53 11.48 -7.58
CA SER A 85 5.90 11.51 -8.98
C SER A 85 5.71 10.11 -9.59
N TYR A 86 5.21 10.04 -10.82
CA TYR A 86 5.00 8.79 -11.54
C TYR A 86 5.39 8.95 -13.01
N THR A 87 6.26 8.05 -13.51
CA THR A 87 6.77 8.12 -14.88
C THR A 87 5.84 7.52 -15.94
N GLY A 88 4.82 6.78 -15.50
CA GLY A 88 3.81 6.17 -16.38
C GLY A 88 2.62 7.09 -16.69
N ASN A 89 1.50 6.49 -17.08
CA ASN A 89 0.27 7.24 -17.35
C ASN A 89 -0.31 7.88 -16.08
N LYS A 90 -0.23 9.19 -16.00
CA LYS A 90 -0.58 9.99 -14.82
C LYS A 90 -2.06 10.00 -14.46
N THR A 91 -2.95 9.58 -15.36
CA THR A 91 -4.39 9.50 -15.08
C THR A 91 -4.69 8.59 -13.88
N GLY A 92 -3.86 7.56 -13.65
CA GLY A 92 -3.99 6.65 -12.52
C GLY A 92 -3.75 7.33 -11.16
N ILE A 93 -2.94 8.39 -11.10
CA ILE A 93 -2.65 9.13 -9.87
C ILE A 93 -3.93 9.69 -9.24
N ASN A 94 -4.87 10.16 -10.05
CA ASN A 94 -6.13 10.75 -9.57
C ASN A 94 -7.05 9.72 -8.87
N LYS A 95 -6.73 8.44 -8.95
CA LYS A 95 -7.46 7.35 -8.28
C LYS A 95 -6.84 6.93 -6.96
N ILE A 96 -5.62 7.39 -6.68
CA ILE A 96 -4.96 7.18 -5.39
C ILE A 96 -5.75 7.90 -4.32
N TYR A 97 -6.02 7.22 -3.21
CA TYR A 97 -6.73 7.85 -2.10
C TYR A 97 -6.22 7.37 -0.75
N GLN A 98 -6.45 8.19 0.27
CA GLN A 98 -6.10 7.90 1.65
C GLN A 98 -7.30 7.33 2.41
N ALA A 99 -7.07 6.31 3.24
CA ALA A 99 -8.06 5.75 4.16
C ALA A 99 -7.38 5.21 5.42
N ASP A 100 -8.16 4.97 6.46
CA ASP A 100 -7.69 4.26 7.66
C ASP A 100 -7.78 2.74 7.48
N GLU A 101 -8.37 2.29 6.37
CA GLU A 101 -8.51 0.89 5.97
C GLU A 101 -7.92 0.68 4.57
N ILE A 102 -7.46 -0.53 4.30
CA ILE A 102 -7.03 -0.94 2.96
C ILE A 102 -8.24 -1.35 2.13
N THR A 103 -8.21 -1.06 0.84
CA THR A 103 -9.31 -1.42 -0.06
C THR A 103 -9.56 -2.93 -0.05
N GLY A 104 -10.80 -3.33 0.22
CA GLY A 104 -11.20 -4.74 0.28
C GLY A 104 -10.70 -5.47 1.53
N GLN A 105 -10.46 -4.77 2.64
CA GLN A 105 -9.99 -5.35 3.90
C GLN A 105 -10.88 -6.49 4.38
N ASP A 106 -12.19 -6.37 4.27
CA ASP A 106 -13.16 -7.39 4.71
C ASP A 106 -13.09 -8.70 3.92
N SER A 107 -12.50 -8.69 2.73
CA SER A 107 -12.31 -9.85 1.86
C SER A 107 -10.94 -10.51 1.98
N LEU A 108 -10.01 -9.93 2.74
CA LEU A 108 -8.68 -10.48 2.96
C LEU A 108 -8.77 -11.85 3.64
N TYR A 109 -7.96 -12.80 3.16
CA TYR A 109 -7.90 -14.19 3.61
C TYR A 109 -9.20 -14.99 3.41
N LYS A 110 -10.18 -14.42 2.65
CA LYS A 110 -11.44 -15.08 2.28
C LYS A 110 -11.51 -15.39 0.78
N GLU A 111 -10.42 -15.16 0.06
CA GLU A 111 -10.35 -15.42 -1.38
C GLU A 111 -10.44 -16.93 -1.67
N THR A 112 -11.18 -17.32 -2.72
CA THR A 112 -11.48 -18.73 -3.06
C THR A 112 -10.22 -19.59 -3.19
N ASN A 113 -9.13 -19.02 -3.69
CA ASN A 113 -7.87 -19.76 -3.93
C ASN A 113 -6.80 -19.46 -2.87
N ARG A 114 -7.18 -18.88 -1.71
CA ARG A 114 -6.23 -18.61 -0.63
C ARG A 114 -5.70 -19.93 -0.05
N PRO A 115 -4.36 -20.16 -0.01
CA PRO A 115 -3.80 -21.30 0.68
C PRO A 115 -4.23 -21.37 2.15
N GLN A 116 -4.53 -22.56 2.64
CA GLN A 116 -5.05 -22.77 4.00
C GLN A 116 -3.99 -23.30 4.98
N ILE A 117 -2.84 -23.75 4.49
CA ILE A 117 -1.83 -24.44 5.31
C ILE A 117 -0.55 -23.60 5.44
N HIS A 118 -0.16 -22.90 4.39
CA HIS A 118 1.09 -22.14 4.36
C HIS A 118 0.85 -20.68 4.64
N TYR A 119 1.87 -20.00 5.18
CA TYR A 119 1.85 -18.55 5.30
C TYR A 119 1.59 -17.89 3.94
N THR A 120 0.71 -16.92 3.93
CA THR A 120 0.46 -16.02 2.79
C THR A 120 0.28 -14.60 3.29
N GLN A 121 0.93 -13.65 2.62
CA GLN A 121 0.79 -12.23 2.91
C GLN A 121 -0.59 -11.68 2.52
N ARG A 122 -0.95 -10.53 3.05
CA ARG A 122 -2.24 -9.86 2.75
C ARG A 122 -2.39 -9.51 1.28
N ARG A 123 -1.34 -8.96 0.68
CA ARG A 123 -1.32 -8.50 -0.72
C ARG A 123 0.07 -8.69 -1.32
N GLY A 124 0.11 -8.71 -2.65
CA GLY A 124 1.35 -8.71 -3.41
C GLY A 124 1.97 -10.09 -3.57
N TRP A 125 3.24 -10.12 -3.91
CA TRP A 125 3.98 -11.32 -4.21
C TRP A 125 4.98 -11.65 -3.09
N ASN A 126 5.07 -12.92 -2.78
CA ASN A 126 5.97 -13.50 -1.78
C ASN A 126 6.96 -14.41 -2.49
N ASN A 127 8.24 -14.29 -2.17
CA ASN A 127 9.32 -15.09 -2.70
C ASN A 127 10.10 -15.80 -1.57
N ASP A 128 11.41 -15.85 -1.70
CA ASP A 128 12.29 -16.62 -0.83
C ASP A 128 12.24 -16.16 0.63
N PRO A 129 12.30 -17.09 1.59
CA PRO A 129 12.56 -16.74 2.97
C PRO A 129 13.98 -16.17 3.11
N ASN A 130 14.10 -15.02 3.73
CA ASN A 130 15.38 -14.33 3.98
C ASN A 130 15.98 -14.64 5.35
N GLY A 131 15.14 -15.04 6.29
CA GLY A 131 15.55 -15.36 7.63
C GLY A 131 14.45 -16.07 8.40
N LEU A 132 14.86 -17.10 9.15
CA LEU A 132 14.01 -17.86 10.05
C LEU A 132 14.63 -17.80 11.44
N LEU A 133 13.87 -17.36 12.43
CA LEU A 133 14.34 -17.14 13.78
C LEU A 133 13.28 -17.56 14.80
N TYR A 134 13.69 -18.22 15.87
CA TYR A 134 12.87 -18.36 17.06
C TYR A 134 13.43 -17.42 18.15
N TYR A 135 12.61 -16.50 18.60
CA TYR A 135 13.00 -15.52 19.60
C TYR A 135 11.82 -15.13 20.47
N ASP A 136 12.04 -15.05 21.78
CA ASP A 136 11.05 -14.64 22.80
C ASP A 136 9.70 -15.38 22.72
N GLY A 137 9.75 -16.69 22.40
CA GLY A 137 8.54 -17.52 22.30
C GLY A 137 7.83 -17.51 20.96
N GLU A 138 8.32 -16.77 19.98
CA GLU A 138 7.71 -16.64 18.65
C GLU A 138 8.67 -17.13 17.55
N TYR A 139 8.11 -17.70 16.50
CA TYR A 139 8.77 -17.97 15.23
C TYR A 139 8.65 -16.74 14.35
N HIS A 140 9.76 -16.26 13.84
CA HIS A 140 9.83 -15.14 12.92
C HIS A 140 10.18 -15.62 11.52
N LEU A 141 9.39 -15.22 10.52
CA LEU A 141 9.63 -15.43 9.12
C LEU A 141 9.88 -14.08 8.46
N PHE A 142 11.07 -13.90 7.91
CA PHE A 142 11.39 -12.80 7.01
C PHE A 142 11.44 -13.31 5.59
N TYR A 143 10.89 -12.57 4.64
CA TYR A 143 10.76 -13.03 3.26
C TYR A 143 10.86 -11.88 2.26
N GLN A 144 11.31 -12.19 1.06
CA GLN A 144 11.24 -11.25 -0.06
C GLN A 144 9.79 -10.96 -0.41
N HIS A 145 9.45 -9.70 -0.49
CA HIS A 145 8.08 -9.26 -0.69
C HIS A 145 7.97 -8.13 -1.69
N ASN A 146 7.12 -8.31 -2.71
CA ASN A 146 6.67 -7.21 -3.54
C ASN A 146 5.23 -6.83 -3.13
N PRO A 147 5.03 -5.78 -2.33
CA PRO A 147 3.71 -5.43 -1.83
C PRO A 147 2.81 -4.76 -2.88
N TYR A 148 3.36 -4.36 -4.02
CA TYR A 148 2.66 -3.55 -5.01
C TYR A 148 2.21 -4.32 -6.23
N GLU A 149 2.73 -5.54 -6.44
CA GLU A 149 2.41 -6.36 -7.59
C GLU A 149 2.35 -7.85 -7.26
N ARG A 150 1.91 -8.67 -8.21
CA ARG A 150 1.87 -10.14 -8.12
C ARG A 150 3.07 -10.82 -8.78
N ASP A 151 4.05 -10.04 -9.24
CA ASP A 151 5.24 -10.50 -9.95
C ASP A 151 6.50 -10.13 -9.16
N TRP A 152 7.63 -10.74 -9.52
CA TRP A 152 8.95 -10.38 -9.01
C TRP A 152 9.26 -8.90 -9.25
N GLY A 153 9.86 -8.24 -8.27
CA GLY A 153 10.25 -6.83 -8.30
C GLY A 153 10.13 -6.19 -6.92
N ASN A 154 10.54 -4.94 -6.76
CA ASN A 154 10.41 -4.15 -5.53
C ASN A 154 10.74 -4.93 -4.25
N MET A 155 11.86 -5.67 -4.22
CA MET A 155 12.15 -6.61 -3.13
C MET A 155 12.28 -5.92 -1.77
N HIS A 156 11.15 -5.86 -1.08
CA HIS A 156 11.10 -5.50 0.33
C HIS A 156 11.37 -6.74 1.20
N TRP A 157 11.58 -6.54 2.48
CA TRP A 157 11.59 -7.60 3.47
C TRP A 157 10.27 -7.57 4.24
N GLY A 158 9.40 -8.52 3.93
CA GLY A 158 8.22 -8.80 4.71
C GLY A 158 8.58 -9.52 6.01
N HIS A 159 7.69 -9.46 6.99
CA HIS A 159 7.84 -10.08 8.29
C HIS A 159 6.53 -10.69 8.74
N ALA A 160 6.57 -11.91 9.24
CA ALA A 160 5.45 -12.56 9.89
C ALA A 160 5.92 -13.27 11.16
N VAL A 161 5.02 -13.42 12.14
CA VAL A 161 5.29 -14.13 13.39
C VAL A 161 4.25 -15.22 13.62
N SER A 162 4.66 -16.27 14.32
CA SER A 162 3.78 -17.39 14.70
C SER A 162 4.25 -18.00 16.02
N ASN A 163 3.30 -18.47 16.84
CA ASN A 163 3.61 -19.24 18.03
C ASN A 163 3.65 -20.76 17.78
N ASP A 164 3.12 -21.21 16.64
CA ASP A 164 2.89 -22.64 16.37
C ASP A 164 3.29 -23.09 14.96
N LEU A 165 3.84 -22.19 14.11
CA LEU A 165 4.19 -22.41 12.70
C LEU A 165 2.99 -22.67 11.76
N ILE A 166 1.77 -22.59 12.28
CA ILE A 166 0.52 -22.80 11.53
C ILE A 166 -0.23 -21.49 11.39
N HIS A 167 -0.42 -20.79 12.51
CA HIS A 167 -1.13 -19.52 12.54
C HIS A 167 -0.13 -18.37 12.53
N TRP A 168 -0.16 -17.57 11.47
CA TRP A 168 0.78 -16.49 11.22
C TRP A 168 0.11 -15.14 11.27
N GLU A 169 0.78 -14.18 11.88
CA GLU A 169 0.41 -12.77 11.86
C GLU A 169 1.42 -11.99 11.02
N GLU A 170 0.95 -11.35 9.94
CA GLU A 170 1.78 -10.44 9.14
C GLU A 170 2.05 -9.14 9.90
N LYS A 171 3.31 -8.82 10.06
CA LYS A 171 3.81 -7.58 10.67
C LYS A 171 4.15 -6.54 9.60
N ASP A 172 4.60 -5.39 10.03
CA ASP A 172 5.04 -4.33 9.12
C ASP A 172 6.30 -4.76 8.34
N ILE A 173 6.46 -4.18 7.13
CA ILE A 173 7.64 -4.39 6.31
C ILE A 173 8.88 -3.87 7.06
N VAL A 174 9.91 -4.72 7.18
CA VAL A 174 11.13 -4.40 7.94
C VAL A 174 12.04 -3.48 7.13
N PHE A 175 12.27 -3.82 5.86
CA PHE A 175 13.10 -3.04 4.96
C PHE A 175 12.34 -2.73 3.66
N LEU A 176 12.34 -1.46 3.29
CA LEU A 176 11.83 -1.01 2.00
C LEU A 176 12.93 -1.14 0.94
N SER A 177 12.59 -1.60 -0.25
CA SER A 177 13.55 -1.57 -1.37
C SER A 177 13.83 -0.14 -1.78
N GLY A 178 15.11 0.19 -2.05
CA GLY A 178 15.50 1.52 -2.55
C GLY A 178 15.55 2.63 -1.49
N SER A 179 15.52 2.28 -0.19
CA SER A 179 15.73 3.22 0.92
C SER A 179 17.18 3.31 1.34
#